data_b61abe2629726027ab8de691231a5c36
#
_entry.id   b61abe2629726027ab8de691231a5c36
#
_cell.length_a   1.000
_cell.length_b   1.000
_cell.length_c   1.000
_cell.angle_alpha   90.00
_cell.angle_beta   90.00
_cell.angle_gamma   90.00
#
_symmetry.space_group_name_H-M   'P 1'
#
loop_
_entity.id
_entity.type
_entity.pdbx_description
1 polymer ?
#
loop_
_entity_poly.entity_id
_entity_poly.type
_entity_poly.pdbx_seq_one_letter_code
_entity_poly.pdbx_strand_id
1 'polypeptide(L)'
;INKYNIEIAHKRMNKLINDTIKHCKNNNVKKLHIVLMGDLIHGTIHVSARLHQNEVVTNQVLIASEMMTTLIATLSQIVGEVEVYNANGNHGRVSANVKESISEENFETFIYEYVKLKTEIVKLKENICNNVNFNENEFEDIVLIDINNHRIALTHGHNDFKQLNKAKDKINELLMNYRADELIIGHLHMIIPCFEFECSI
;
A
#
# COMPACT_ATOMS: atom_id res chain seq x y z
N ILE A 1 -8.96 1.51 -25.75
CA ILE A 1 -9.31 0.57 -24.65
C ILE A 1 -8.00 0.25 -23.93
N ASN A 2 -7.88 0.67 -22.69
CA ASN A 2 -6.73 0.31 -21.86
C ASN A 2 -6.80 -1.20 -21.56
N LYS A 3 -5.96 -1.97 -22.24
CA LYS A 3 -5.77 -3.39 -21.88
C LYS A 3 -4.82 -3.44 -20.70
N TYR A 4 -5.26 -4.00 -19.58
CA TYR A 4 -4.42 -4.30 -18.43
C TYR A 4 -4.29 -5.81 -18.28
N ASN A 5 -3.07 -6.30 -18.11
CA ASN A 5 -2.76 -7.71 -17.88
C ASN A 5 -1.49 -7.82 -17.03
N ILE A 6 -1.11 -9.04 -16.67
CA ILE A 6 0.05 -9.32 -15.82
C ILE A 6 1.35 -8.78 -16.43
N GLU A 7 1.54 -8.89 -17.74
CA GLU A 7 2.74 -8.37 -18.41
C GLU A 7 2.86 -6.84 -18.24
N ILE A 8 1.73 -6.13 -18.38
CA ILE A 8 1.69 -4.67 -18.16
C ILE A 8 1.93 -4.36 -16.69
N ALA A 9 1.39 -5.16 -15.75
CA ALA A 9 1.64 -5.00 -14.33
C ALA A 9 3.14 -5.11 -14.01
N HIS A 10 3.80 -6.15 -14.50
CA HIS A 10 5.26 -6.31 -14.33
C HIS A 10 6.06 -5.15 -14.95
N LYS A 11 5.70 -4.70 -16.15
CA LYS A 11 6.37 -3.54 -16.77
C LYS A 11 6.24 -2.27 -15.93
N ARG A 12 5.06 -2.02 -15.37
CA ARG A 12 4.82 -0.87 -14.49
C ARG A 12 5.59 -0.99 -13.17
N MET A 13 5.59 -2.19 -12.56
CA MET A 13 6.35 -2.45 -11.34
C MET A 13 7.86 -2.24 -11.58
N ASN A 14 8.40 -2.80 -12.65
CA ASN A 14 9.81 -2.61 -13.00
C ASN A 14 10.15 -1.13 -13.24
N LYS A 15 9.24 -0.38 -13.87
CA LYS A 15 9.42 1.05 -14.02
C LYS A 15 9.43 1.77 -12.67
N LEU A 16 8.49 1.47 -11.78
CA LEU A 16 8.44 2.02 -10.43
C LEU A 16 9.73 1.75 -9.66
N ILE A 17 10.20 0.51 -9.66
CA ILE A 17 11.46 0.10 -9.02
C ILE A 17 12.63 0.94 -9.58
N ASN A 18 12.77 1.03 -10.89
CA ASN A 18 13.86 1.77 -11.52
C ASN A 18 13.82 3.28 -11.23
N ASP A 19 12.63 3.87 -11.28
CA ASP A 19 12.44 5.30 -10.96
C ASP A 19 12.76 5.56 -9.47
N THR A 20 12.35 4.67 -8.57
CA THR A 20 12.67 4.76 -7.13
C THR A 20 14.17 4.62 -6.89
N ILE A 21 14.85 3.65 -7.53
CA ILE A 21 16.32 3.48 -7.44
C ILE A 21 17.02 4.77 -7.87
N LYS A 22 16.62 5.32 -9.01
CA LYS A 22 17.20 6.58 -9.53
C LYS A 22 17.01 7.72 -8.55
N HIS A 23 15.82 7.86 -7.98
CA HIS A 23 15.51 8.89 -6.98
C HIS A 23 16.36 8.71 -5.72
N CYS A 24 16.41 7.50 -5.16
CA CYS A 24 17.19 7.20 -3.95
C CYS A 24 18.67 7.48 -4.14
N LYS A 25 19.25 7.09 -5.28
CA LYS A 25 20.67 7.37 -5.59
C LYS A 25 20.95 8.85 -5.76
N ASN A 26 20.11 9.57 -6.52
CA ASN A 26 20.30 10.98 -6.78
C ASN A 26 20.20 11.86 -5.52
N ASN A 27 19.38 11.44 -4.56
CA ASN A 27 19.13 12.19 -3.32
C ASN A 27 19.82 11.58 -2.09
N ASN A 28 20.65 10.54 -2.28
CA ASN A 28 21.37 9.87 -1.19
C ASN A 28 20.45 9.42 -0.04
N VAL A 29 19.27 8.87 -0.41
CA VAL A 29 18.27 8.40 0.55
C VAL A 29 18.86 7.29 1.41
N LYS A 30 18.74 7.40 2.73
CA LYS A 30 19.27 6.44 3.69
C LYS A 30 18.22 5.47 4.21
N LYS A 31 16.99 5.95 4.35
CA LYS A 31 15.84 5.20 4.85
C LYS A 31 14.67 5.34 3.89
N LEU A 32 13.99 4.23 3.61
CA LEU A 32 12.85 4.18 2.72
C LEU A 32 11.65 3.56 3.47
N HIS A 33 10.51 4.22 3.39
CA HIS A 33 9.23 3.70 3.86
C HIS A 33 8.42 3.20 2.66
N ILE A 34 8.05 1.93 2.67
CA ILE A 34 7.22 1.29 1.65
C ILE A 34 5.85 1.00 2.29
N VAL A 35 4.81 1.63 1.79
CA VAL A 35 3.45 1.43 2.26
C VAL A 35 2.62 0.75 1.18
N LEU A 36 2.15 -0.46 1.45
CA LEU A 36 1.19 -1.16 0.63
C LEU A 36 -0.19 -0.59 0.93
N MET A 37 -0.68 0.30 0.06
CA MET A 37 -1.87 1.12 0.33
C MET A 37 -3.18 0.50 -0.17
N GLY A 38 -3.27 -0.82 -0.19
CA GLY A 38 -4.46 -1.55 -0.58
C GLY A 38 -4.72 -1.61 -2.08
N ASP A 39 -5.76 -2.36 -2.43
CA ASP A 39 -6.16 -2.69 -3.81
C ASP A 39 -5.02 -3.28 -4.66
N LEU A 40 -4.19 -4.11 -3.99
CA LEU A 40 -3.10 -4.85 -4.63
C LEU A 40 -3.60 -5.92 -5.59
N ILE A 41 -4.85 -6.34 -5.40
CA ILE A 41 -5.54 -7.33 -6.22
C ILE A 41 -6.91 -6.80 -6.68
N HIS A 42 -7.45 -7.41 -7.73
CA HIS A 42 -8.82 -7.11 -8.15
C HIS A 42 -9.87 -7.76 -7.24
N GLY A 43 -9.51 -8.88 -6.62
CA GLY A 43 -10.31 -9.57 -5.62
C GLY A 43 -11.58 -10.22 -6.16
N THR A 44 -12.54 -10.43 -5.25
CA THR A 44 -13.77 -11.18 -5.53
C THR A 44 -15.06 -10.41 -5.26
N ILE A 45 -15.00 -9.17 -4.78
CA ILE A 45 -16.16 -8.43 -4.27
C ILE A 45 -17.15 -7.99 -5.38
N HIS A 46 -16.69 -7.89 -6.62
CA HIS A 46 -17.53 -7.54 -7.76
C HIS A 46 -17.80 -8.74 -8.66
N VAL A 47 -19.05 -9.20 -8.74
CA VAL A 47 -19.44 -10.38 -9.54
C VAL A 47 -19.06 -10.23 -11.01
N SER A 48 -19.31 -9.07 -11.63
CA SER A 48 -18.93 -8.79 -13.02
C SER A 48 -17.41 -8.91 -13.23
N ALA A 49 -16.62 -8.46 -12.27
CA ALA A 49 -15.19 -8.56 -12.30
C ALA A 49 -14.72 -10.01 -12.22
N ARG A 50 -15.28 -10.80 -11.29
CA ARG A 50 -14.97 -12.23 -11.15
C ARG A 50 -15.19 -13.03 -12.43
N LEU A 51 -16.23 -12.70 -13.19
CA LEU A 51 -16.56 -13.41 -14.42
C LEU A 51 -15.67 -13.05 -15.60
N HIS A 52 -15.02 -11.89 -15.58
CA HIS A 52 -14.22 -11.36 -16.70
C HIS A 52 -12.73 -11.18 -16.37
N GLN A 53 -12.31 -11.53 -15.16
CA GLN A 53 -10.89 -11.45 -14.78
C GLN A 53 -10.08 -12.55 -15.47
N ASN A 54 -8.86 -12.22 -15.87
CA ASN A 54 -7.94 -13.18 -16.50
C ASN A 54 -7.31 -14.15 -15.50
N GLU A 55 -7.23 -13.77 -14.22
CA GLU A 55 -6.60 -14.54 -13.16
C GLU A 55 -7.54 -14.75 -11.99
N VAL A 56 -7.64 -15.97 -11.51
CA VAL A 56 -8.36 -16.28 -10.26
C VAL A 56 -7.68 -15.61 -9.05
N VAL A 57 -8.46 -15.32 -8.01
CA VAL A 57 -7.96 -14.56 -6.85
C VAL A 57 -6.72 -15.16 -6.20
N THR A 58 -6.60 -16.48 -6.14
CA THR A 58 -5.42 -17.15 -5.59
C THR A 58 -4.15 -16.84 -6.40
N ASN A 59 -4.25 -16.82 -7.73
CA ASN A 59 -3.14 -16.40 -8.58
C ASN A 59 -2.83 -14.91 -8.42
N GLN A 60 -3.85 -14.06 -8.30
CA GLN A 60 -3.64 -12.63 -8.05
C GLN A 60 -2.85 -12.40 -6.75
N VAL A 61 -3.19 -13.13 -5.68
CA VAL A 61 -2.48 -13.07 -4.40
C VAL A 61 -1.02 -13.47 -4.54
N LEU A 62 -0.75 -14.60 -5.22
CA LEU A 62 0.62 -15.08 -5.43
C LEU A 62 1.44 -14.09 -6.28
N ILE A 63 0.87 -13.59 -7.39
CA ILE A 63 1.55 -12.64 -8.28
C ILE A 63 1.84 -11.33 -7.57
N ALA A 64 0.86 -10.77 -6.84
CA ALA A 64 1.04 -9.55 -6.06
C ALA A 64 2.16 -9.74 -5.02
N SER A 65 2.15 -10.86 -4.29
CA SER A 65 3.18 -11.17 -3.30
C SER A 65 4.58 -11.28 -3.90
N GLU A 66 4.72 -11.93 -5.08
CA GLU A 66 6.00 -12.00 -5.80
C GLU A 66 6.49 -10.61 -6.21
N MET A 67 5.61 -9.79 -6.75
CA MET A 67 5.94 -8.44 -7.18
C MET A 67 6.38 -7.56 -6.01
N MET A 68 5.68 -7.62 -4.87
CA MET A 68 6.04 -6.86 -3.66
C MET A 68 7.36 -7.37 -3.07
N THR A 69 7.56 -8.68 -2.97
CA THR A 69 8.84 -9.25 -2.50
C THR A 69 10.01 -8.78 -3.39
N THR A 70 9.84 -8.83 -4.71
CA THR A 70 10.86 -8.37 -5.66
C THR A 70 11.17 -6.88 -5.49
N LEU A 71 10.14 -6.04 -5.32
CA LEU A 71 10.31 -4.61 -5.07
C LEU A 71 11.11 -4.37 -3.79
N ILE A 72 10.72 -4.99 -2.67
CA ILE A 72 11.37 -4.83 -1.37
C ILE A 72 12.81 -5.34 -1.43
N ALA A 73 13.04 -6.54 -1.95
CA ALA A 73 14.37 -7.13 -2.05
C ALA A 73 15.31 -6.30 -2.94
N THR A 74 14.80 -5.73 -4.01
CA THR A 74 15.60 -4.87 -4.90
C THR A 74 15.95 -3.55 -4.23
N LEU A 75 14.98 -2.89 -3.60
CA LEU A 75 15.18 -1.58 -2.97
C LEU A 75 16.01 -1.68 -1.68
N SER A 76 15.95 -2.78 -0.95
CA SER A 76 16.77 -3.02 0.25
C SER A 76 18.27 -3.00 -0.04
N GLN A 77 18.68 -3.30 -1.27
CA GLN A 77 20.08 -3.26 -1.68
C GLN A 77 20.57 -1.84 -2.05
N ILE A 78 19.65 -0.87 -2.10
CA ILE A 78 19.94 0.50 -2.56
C ILE A 78 20.05 1.48 -1.39
N VAL A 79 19.29 1.24 -0.31
CA VAL A 79 19.22 2.12 0.86
C VAL A 79 19.70 1.40 2.13
N GLY A 80 20.02 2.17 3.17
CA GLY A 80 20.51 1.61 4.44
C GLY A 80 19.42 0.94 5.28
N GLU A 81 18.16 1.36 5.14
CA GLU A 81 17.04 0.86 5.94
C GLU A 81 15.73 0.92 5.14
N VAL A 82 14.92 -0.12 5.25
CA VAL A 82 13.59 -0.21 4.63
C VAL A 82 12.56 -0.58 5.68
N GLU A 83 11.54 0.26 5.81
CA GLU A 83 10.37 0.02 6.65
C GLU A 83 9.17 -0.29 5.77
N VAL A 84 8.49 -1.40 6.04
CA VAL A 84 7.34 -1.86 5.24
C VAL A 84 6.09 -1.84 6.10
N TYR A 85 5.00 -1.30 5.54
CA TYR A 85 3.70 -1.16 6.18
C TYR A 85 2.59 -1.64 5.25
N ASN A 86 1.42 -1.93 5.81
CA ASN A 86 0.24 -2.33 5.05
C ASN A 86 -1.01 -1.55 5.51
N ALA A 87 -1.80 -1.06 4.56
CA ALA A 87 -3.14 -0.55 4.77
C ALA A 87 -4.08 -1.27 3.80
N ASN A 88 -5.01 -2.07 4.33
CA ASN A 88 -5.87 -2.91 3.51
C ASN A 88 -6.82 -2.11 2.63
N GLY A 89 -6.99 -2.55 1.39
CA GLY A 89 -8.00 -2.05 0.47
C GLY A 89 -9.32 -2.82 0.56
N ASN A 90 -10.35 -2.28 -0.09
CA ASN A 90 -11.65 -2.94 -0.13
C ASN A 90 -11.70 -4.14 -1.08
N HIS A 91 -10.86 -4.17 -2.10
CA HIS A 91 -10.81 -5.28 -3.05
C HIS A 91 -10.24 -6.57 -2.46
N GLY A 92 -9.47 -6.47 -1.39
CA GLY A 92 -8.95 -7.63 -0.65
C GLY A 92 -9.98 -8.37 0.21
N ARG A 93 -11.16 -7.82 0.46
CA ARG A 93 -12.19 -8.45 1.31
C ARG A 93 -12.62 -9.82 0.78
N VAL A 94 -12.82 -10.75 1.69
CA VAL A 94 -13.32 -12.10 1.37
C VAL A 94 -14.81 -12.05 1.07
N SER A 95 -15.60 -11.26 1.83
CA SER A 95 -17.03 -11.07 1.60
C SER A 95 -17.33 -9.83 0.74
N ALA A 96 -18.20 -9.99 -0.26
CA ALA A 96 -18.74 -8.86 -1.02
C ALA A 96 -19.69 -8.00 -0.18
N ASN A 97 -20.35 -8.59 0.82
CA ASN A 97 -21.25 -7.87 1.71
C ASN A 97 -20.44 -7.18 2.83
N VAL A 98 -20.41 -5.85 2.80
CA VAL A 98 -19.66 -5.05 3.77
C VAL A 98 -20.10 -5.30 5.22
N LYS A 99 -21.38 -5.62 5.45
CA LYS A 99 -21.91 -5.90 6.80
C LYS A 99 -21.48 -7.24 7.38
N GLU A 100 -21.03 -8.14 6.53
CA GLU A 100 -20.56 -9.49 6.88
C GLU A 100 -19.03 -9.59 6.76
N SER A 101 -18.38 -8.51 6.37
CA SER A 101 -16.94 -8.46 6.24
C SER A 101 -16.29 -8.27 7.59
N ILE A 102 -15.34 -9.12 7.90
CA ILE A 102 -14.42 -8.99 9.02
C ILE A 102 -13.15 -8.36 8.44
N SER A 103 -12.65 -7.29 9.04
CA SER A 103 -11.53 -6.53 8.46
C SER A 103 -10.24 -7.33 8.41
N GLU A 104 -10.01 -8.20 9.39
CA GLU A 104 -8.86 -9.10 9.43
C GLU A 104 -8.94 -10.21 8.37
N GLU A 105 -10.16 -10.57 7.90
CA GLU A 105 -10.37 -11.52 6.80
C GLU A 105 -10.19 -10.81 5.45
N ASN A 106 -8.94 -10.42 5.16
CA ASN A 106 -8.58 -9.68 3.95
C ASN A 106 -7.40 -10.37 3.26
N PHE A 107 -7.52 -10.61 1.96
CA PHE A 107 -6.44 -11.20 1.15
C PHE A 107 -5.16 -10.33 1.17
N GLU A 108 -5.27 -9.03 1.41
CA GLU A 108 -4.11 -8.14 1.44
C GLU A 108 -3.34 -8.26 2.75
N THR A 109 -4.02 -8.57 3.87
CA THR A 109 -3.37 -9.00 5.10
C THR A 109 -2.56 -10.28 4.86
N PHE A 110 -3.15 -11.26 4.16
CA PHE A 110 -2.44 -12.47 3.78
C PHE A 110 -1.24 -12.18 2.85
N ILE A 111 -1.41 -11.29 1.86
CA ILE A 111 -0.30 -10.86 0.98
C ILE A 111 0.83 -10.28 1.81
N TYR A 112 0.54 -9.39 2.76
CA TYR A 112 1.55 -8.77 3.63
C TYR A 112 2.34 -9.80 4.42
N GLU A 113 1.67 -10.72 5.11
CA GLU A 113 2.31 -11.78 5.89
C GLU A 113 3.12 -12.74 4.99
N TYR A 114 2.61 -13.04 3.80
CA TYR A 114 3.32 -13.90 2.85
C TYR A 114 4.56 -13.21 2.28
N VAL A 115 4.48 -11.91 1.99
CA VAL A 115 5.64 -11.08 1.58
C VAL A 115 6.70 -11.03 2.67
N LYS A 116 6.28 -10.86 3.93
CA LYS A 116 7.16 -10.89 5.11
C LYS A 116 7.90 -12.24 5.20
N LEU A 117 7.16 -13.34 5.13
CA LEU A 117 7.74 -14.70 5.13
C LEU A 117 8.72 -14.91 3.95
N LYS A 118 8.35 -14.51 2.75
CA LYS A 118 9.22 -14.64 1.56
C LYS A 118 10.48 -13.79 1.68
N THR A 119 10.36 -12.58 2.24
CA THR A 119 11.52 -11.71 2.46
C THR A 119 12.50 -12.35 3.46
N GLU A 120 12.01 -13.01 4.52
CA GLU A 120 12.87 -13.77 5.43
C GLU A 120 13.54 -14.97 4.74
N ILE A 121 12.84 -15.66 3.83
CA ILE A 121 13.45 -16.74 3.03
C ILE A 121 14.56 -16.19 2.13
N VAL A 122 14.35 -15.06 1.47
CA VAL A 122 15.35 -14.40 0.62
C VAL A 122 16.55 -13.98 1.47
N LYS A 123 16.34 -13.41 2.64
CA LYS A 123 17.38 -13.04 3.60
C LYS A 123 18.27 -14.23 3.97
N LEU A 124 17.65 -15.36 4.31
CA LEU A 124 18.37 -16.58 4.69
C LEU A 124 19.14 -17.22 3.53
N LYS A 125 18.61 -17.16 2.30
CA LYS A 125 19.22 -17.81 1.13
C LYS A 125 20.26 -16.97 0.41
N GLU A 126 20.00 -15.66 0.31
CA GLU A 126 20.76 -14.75 -0.54
C GLU A 126 21.54 -13.71 0.23
N ASN A 127 21.36 -13.67 1.57
CA ASN A 127 21.99 -12.68 2.48
C ASN A 127 21.71 -11.21 2.08
N ILE A 128 20.53 -10.96 1.50
CA ILE A 128 19.98 -9.61 1.24
C ILE A 128 18.78 -9.36 2.16
N CYS A 129 18.19 -8.17 2.15
CA CYS A 129 17.06 -7.79 3.01
C CYS A 129 17.37 -7.78 4.53
N ASN A 130 18.64 -7.75 4.96
CA ASN A 130 19.00 -7.69 6.39
C ASN A 130 18.58 -6.37 7.04
N ASN A 131 18.28 -5.36 6.26
CA ASN A 131 17.89 -4.01 6.64
C ASN A 131 16.40 -3.73 6.43
N VAL A 132 15.58 -4.78 6.26
CA VAL A 132 14.13 -4.67 6.06
C VAL A 132 13.40 -4.98 7.35
N ASN A 133 12.51 -4.09 7.75
CA ASN A 133 11.63 -4.23 8.91
C ASN A 133 10.17 -4.21 8.43
N PHE A 134 9.36 -5.15 8.91
CA PHE A 134 7.91 -5.18 8.69
C PHE A 134 7.22 -4.67 9.95
N ASN A 135 6.36 -3.68 9.80
CA ASN A 135 5.73 -2.97 10.90
C ASN A 135 4.27 -3.38 11.06
N GLU A 136 3.83 -3.50 12.29
CA GLU A 136 2.43 -3.60 12.65
C GLU A 136 1.85 -2.20 12.81
N ASN A 137 0.62 -1.99 12.35
CA ASN A 137 -0.05 -0.71 12.49
C ASN A 137 -0.64 -0.58 13.89
N GLU A 138 -0.55 0.61 14.48
CA GLU A 138 -1.23 0.94 15.73
C GLU A 138 -2.76 0.98 15.53
N PHE A 139 -3.21 1.36 14.34
CA PHE A 139 -4.61 1.46 13.97
C PHE A 139 -4.90 0.58 12.77
N GLU A 140 -6.07 -0.01 12.69
CA GLU A 140 -6.43 -1.05 11.75
C GLU A 140 -6.22 -0.66 10.26
N ASP A 141 -6.71 0.52 9.86
CA ASP A 141 -6.69 0.97 8.46
C ASP A 141 -5.80 2.21 8.25
N ILE A 142 -5.01 2.60 9.26
CA ILE A 142 -4.17 3.79 9.22
C ILE A 142 -2.72 3.42 9.54
N VAL A 143 -1.85 3.79 8.63
CA VAL A 143 -0.39 3.77 8.85
C VAL A 143 0.06 5.15 9.28
N LEU A 144 0.79 5.23 10.40
CA LEU A 144 1.42 6.47 10.85
C LEU A 144 2.93 6.37 10.68
N ILE A 145 3.52 7.38 10.06
CA ILE A 145 4.96 7.48 9.84
C ILE A 145 5.43 8.84 10.31
N ASP A 146 6.40 8.84 11.23
CA ASP A 146 7.04 10.06 11.71
C ASP A 146 8.40 10.24 11.02
N ILE A 147 8.57 11.33 10.27
CA ILE A 147 9.81 11.70 9.57
C ILE A 147 10.21 13.10 9.99
N ASN A 148 11.31 13.26 10.73
CA ASN A 148 11.82 14.57 11.15
C ASN A 148 10.78 15.47 11.85
N ASN A 149 10.01 14.93 12.76
CA ASN A 149 8.90 15.59 13.47
C ASN A 149 7.71 15.97 12.57
N HIS A 150 7.62 15.43 11.37
CA HIS A 150 6.49 15.54 10.47
C HIS A 150 5.77 14.19 10.44
N ARG A 151 4.51 14.17 10.88
CA ARG A 151 3.69 12.95 10.96
C ARG A 151 2.80 12.82 9.74
N ILE A 152 2.94 11.70 9.05
CA ILE A 152 2.16 11.37 7.86
C ILE A 152 1.21 10.24 8.22
N ALA A 153 -0.09 10.45 7.99
CA ALA A 153 -1.11 9.40 8.05
C ALA A 153 -1.38 8.88 6.64
N LEU A 154 -1.40 7.57 6.47
CA LEU A 154 -1.67 6.93 5.18
C LEU A 154 -2.81 5.92 5.36
N THR A 155 -3.77 5.94 4.46
CA THR A 155 -4.91 5.01 4.45
C THR A 155 -5.33 4.66 3.04
N HIS A 156 -5.92 3.47 2.85
CA HIS A 156 -6.60 3.22 1.59
C HIS A 156 -7.82 4.13 1.41
N GLY A 157 -8.57 4.42 2.47
CA GLY A 157 -9.61 5.44 2.48
C GLY A 157 -11.02 4.97 2.09
N HIS A 158 -11.25 3.69 1.79
CA HIS A 158 -12.56 3.16 1.36
C HIS A 158 -13.65 3.26 2.44
N ASN A 159 -13.27 3.30 3.71
CA ASN A 159 -14.21 3.46 4.82
C ASN A 159 -14.61 4.93 5.03
N ASP A 160 -13.71 5.85 4.75
CA ASP A 160 -13.83 7.26 5.09
C ASP A 160 -14.32 8.14 3.93
N PHE A 161 -13.96 7.79 2.69
CA PHE A 161 -14.16 8.65 1.51
C PHE A 161 -15.21 8.12 0.53
N LYS A 162 -16.41 7.81 1.03
CA LYS A 162 -17.54 7.35 0.19
C LYS A 162 -18.15 8.46 -0.67
N GLN A 163 -17.96 9.73 -0.30
CA GLN A 163 -18.53 10.90 -0.98
C GLN A 163 -17.52 12.05 -0.99
N LEU A 164 -17.11 12.50 -2.17
CA LEU A 164 -16.14 13.59 -2.36
C LEU A 164 -16.57 14.94 -1.78
N ASN A 165 -17.86 15.22 -1.75
CA ASN A 165 -18.39 16.49 -1.20
C ASN A 165 -18.19 16.64 0.31
N LYS A 166 -17.93 15.56 1.04
CA LYS A 166 -17.61 15.55 2.47
C LYS A 166 -16.13 15.27 2.76
N ALA A 167 -15.31 15.13 1.71
CA ALA A 167 -13.92 14.75 1.86
C ALA A 167 -13.13 15.73 2.73
N LYS A 168 -13.39 17.04 2.60
CA LYS A 168 -12.68 18.08 3.36
C LYS A 168 -12.85 17.92 4.87
N ASP A 169 -14.10 17.75 5.33
CA ASP A 169 -14.39 17.61 6.75
C ASP A 169 -13.77 16.33 7.32
N LYS A 170 -13.83 15.24 6.53
CA LYS A 170 -13.24 13.97 6.91
C LYS A 170 -11.71 13.99 6.93
N ILE A 171 -11.06 14.69 5.99
CA ILE A 171 -9.62 14.93 6.01
C ILE A 171 -9.22 15.64 7.31
N ASN A 172 -9.89 16.73 7.65
CA ASN A 172 -9.62 17.47 8.89
C ASN A 172 -9.80 16.60 10.13
N GLU A 173 -10.90 15.82 10.17
CA GLU A 173 -11.16 14.89 11.27
C GLU A 173 -10.01 13.87 11.43
N LEU A 174 -9.55 13.25 10.34
CA LEU A 174 -8.45 12.28 10.39
C LEU A 174 -7.12 12.92 10.80
N LEU A 175 -6.77 14.09 10.25
CA LEU A 175 -5.57 14.82 10.63
C LEU A 175 -5.58 15.16 12.13
N MET A 176 -6.71 15.60 12.67
CA MET A 176 -6.84 15.91 14.10
C MET A 176 -6.79 14.66 14.97
N ASN A 177 -7.52 13.60 14.61
CA ASN A 177 -7.59 12.37 15.40
C ASN A 177 -6.23 11.69 15.53
N TYR A 178 -5.43 11.67 14.46
CA TYR A 178 -4.11 11.04 14.44
C TYR A 178 -2.96 12.01 14.69
N ARG A 179 -3.27 13.30 14.91
CA ARG A 179 -2.28 14.38 15.08
C ARG A 179 -1.27 14.37 13.94
N ALA A 180 -1.76 14.17 12.71
CA ALA A 180 -0.95 14.10 11.51
C ALA A 180 -0.87 15.46 10.83
N ASP A 181 0.29 15.75 10.27
CA ASP A 181 0.56 16.96 9.50
C ASP A 181 0.15 16.79 8.03
N GLU A 182 0.15 15.53 7.56
CA GLU A 182 -0.18 15.17 6.19
C GLU A 182 -1.02 13.90 6.14
N LEU A 183 -1.93 13.82 5.15
CA LEU A 183 -2.75 12.64 4.89
C LEU A 183 -2.61 12.20 3.43
N ILE A 184 -2.20 10.94 3.24
CA ILE A 184 -2.13 10.30 1.91
C ILE A 184 -3.25 9.26 1.80
N ILE A 185 -4.04 9.35 0.73
CA ILE A 185 -5.22 8.50 0.53
C ILE A 185 -5.12 7.78 -0.81
N GLY A 186 -5.42 6.49 -0.81
CA GLY A 186 -5.64 5.68 -2.01
C GLY A 186 -7.08 5.73 -2.52
N HIS A 187 -7.61 4.62 -3.04
CA HIS A 187 -9.02 4.34 -3.39
C HIS A 187 -9.68 5.25 -4.45
N LEU A 188 -9.53 6.55 -4.36
CA LEU A 188 -10.32 7.50 -5.14
C LEU A 188 -9.95 7.56 -6.63
N HIS A 189 -8.84 6.93 -7.05
CA HIS A 189 -8.32 6.93 -8.42
C HIS A 189 -8.24 8.33 -9.07
N MET A 190 -8.08 9.36 -8.24
CA MET A 190 -8.05 10.77 -8.64
C MET A 190 -6.86 11.46 -7.97
N ILE A 191 -6.24 12.38 -8.70
CA ILE A 191 -5.31 13.33 -8.09
C ILE A 191 -6.17 14.48 -7.56
N ILE A 192 -6.29 14.57 -6.24
CA ILE A 192 -6.90 15.73 -5.59
C ILE A 192 -5.75 16.68 -5.28
N PRO A 193 -5.74 17.91 -5.82
CA PRO A 193 -4.71 18.89 -5.46
C PRO A 193 -4.77 19.12 -3.94
N CYS A 194 -3.63 18.95 -3.27
CA CYS A 194 -3.48 19.28 -1.86
C CYS A 194 -3.74 20.76 -1.70
N PHE A 195 -4.74 21.12 -0.90
CA PHE A 195 -4.88 22.48 -0.40
C PHE A 195 -3.95 22.59 0.81
N GLU A 196 -3.07 23.58 0.82
CA GLU A 196 -2.35 23.98 2.02
C GLU A 196 -3.41 24.43 3.05
N PHE A 197 -3.51 23.72 4.14
CA PHE A 197 -4.34 24.15 5.26
C PHE A 197 -3.45 25.04 6.15
N GLU A 198 -3.65 26.35 6.10
CA GLU A 198 -3.19 27.21 7.16
C GLU A 198 -3.92 26.83 8.45
N CYS A 199 -3.26 26.11 9.35
CA CYS A 199 -3.69 26.03 10.74
C CYS A 199 -3.51 27.43 11.35
N SER A 200 -4.56 28.20 11.38
CA SER A 200 -4.61 29.36 12.29
C SER A 200 -4.65 28.83 13.73
N ILE A 201 -3.52 29.02 14.43
CA ILE A 201 -3.35 28.81 15.89
C ILE A 201 -4.27 29.73 16.66
#